data_dcb3bd22f22da268babc3c4ce2819406
#
_entry.id   dcb3bd22f22da268babc3c4ce2819406
#
_cell.length_a   1.000
_cell.length_b   1.000
_cell.length_c   1.000
_cell.angle_alpha   90.00
_cell.angle_beta   90.00
_cell.angle_gamma   90.00
#
_symmetry.space_group_name_H-M   'P 1'
#
loop_
_entity.id
_entity.type
_entity.pdbx_description
1 polymer ?
#
loop_
_entity_poly.entity_id
_entity_poly.type
_entity_poly.pdbx_seq_one_letter_code
_entity_poly.pdbx_strand_id
1 'polypeptide(L)'
;MRVIIEPDYENMSRWAAEYVAAKINAANPTQQKPFKLGCPTGSSPLGLYKHLIEMHKAGKVSFQDVITFNMDEYVGLPEEHPESYHSFMWTNFFSHIDIKKENVHILNGNAPDLIAECEQYEAAIQAAGGIDLFMGGIGPDGHIAFNEPFSSLKSRTRIKSLTTDTIIANSRFFEGDVNKVPKTALTVGVGTVMDAKEVLIVVNGHNKARALQHAIEGCVSQEWTISALQMHPHTIIVCDEAATDELKHGTYKYFKDIEKNNL
;
A
#
# COMPACT_ATOMS: atom_id res chain seq x y z
N MET A 1 6.19 -6.00 -15.18
CA MET A 1 6.58 -5.11 -14.06
C MET A 1 7.31 -3.90 -14.62
N ARG A 2 6.98 -2.70 -14.16
CA ARG A 2 7.73 -1.45 -14.41
C ARG A 2 8.45 -1.06 -13.13
N VAL A 3 9.65 -0.48 -13.22
CA VAL A 3 10.40 0.03 -12.06
C VAL A 3 10.85 1.44 -12.37
N ILE A 4 10.29 2.40 -11.67
CA ILE A 4 10.58 3.83 -11.80
C ILE A 4 11.56 4.20 -10.69
N ILE A 5 12.72 4.71 -11.05
CA ILE A 5 13.78 5.08 -10.09
C ILE A 5 13.91 6.60 -10.09
N GLU A 6 13.49 7.23 -9.02
CA GLU A 6 13.53 8.67 -8.83
C GLU A 6 14.71 9.08 -7.94
N PRO A 7 15.21 10.31 -8.07
CA PRO A 7 16.40 10.74 -7.32
C PRO A 7 16.26 10.65 -5.80
N ASP A 8 15.05 10.91 -5.28
CA ASP A 8 14.78 11.03 -3.87
C ASP A 8 13.32 10.75 -3.52
N TYR A 9 13.03 10.76 -2.23
CA TYR A 9 11.68 10.52 -1.69
C TYR A 9 10.63 11.51 -2.22
N GLU A 10 10.98 12.79 -2.37
CA GLU A 10 10.05 13.82 -2.85
C GLU A 10 9.66 13.59 -4.32
N ASN A 11 10.63 13.28 -5.17
CA ASN A 11 10.39 12.98 -6.58
C ASN A 11 9.61 11.66 -6.74
N MET A 12 9.96 10.61 -5.99
CA MET A 12 9.23 9.35 -5.93
C MET A 12 7.76 9.57 -5.53
N SER A 13 7.54 10.34 -4.48
CA SER A 13 6.19 10.64 -3.96
C SER A 13 5.36 11.42 -4.97
N ARG A 14 5.95 12.42 -5.61
CA ARG A 14 5.30 13.22 -6.66
C ARG A 14 4.93 12.36 -7.87
N TRP A 15 5.86 11.57 -8.38
CA TRP A 15 5.59 10.66 -9.50
C TRP A 15 4.42 9.72 -9.18
N ALA A 16 4.43 9.10 -8.01
CA ALA A 16 3.36 8.21 -7.58
C ALA A 16 2.00 8.92 -7.50
N ALA A 17 1.97 10.15 -6.96
CA ALA A 17 0.74 10.93 -6.86
C ALA A 17 0.20 11.35 -8.23
N GLU A 18 1.07 11.79 -9.14
CA GLU A 18 0.71 12.13 -10.53
C GLU A 18 0.14 10.91 -11.25
N TYR A 19 0.75 9.73 -11.06
CA TYR A 19 0.25 8.48 -11.62
C TYR A 19 -1.14 8.11 -11.11
N VAL A 20 -1.36 8.16 -9.79
CA VAL A 20 -2.67 7.88 -9.17
C VAL A 20 -3.73 8.85 -9.67
N ALA A 21 -3.43 10.15 -9.69
CA ALA A 21 -4.35 11.18 -10.18
C ALA A 21 -4.68 10.98 -11.67
N ALA A 22 -3.69 10.64 -12.49
CA ALA A 22 -3.91 10.33 -13.91
C ALA A 22 -4.82 9.12 -14.11
N LYS A 23 -4.67 8.06 -13.30
CA LYS A 23 -5.55 6.87 -13.36
C LYS A 23 -6.99 7.20 -12.96
N ILE A 24 -7.18 7.95 -11.87
CA ILE A 24 -8.51 8.39 -11.44
C ILE A 24 -9.17 9.23 -12.55
N ASN A 25 -8.45 10.22 -13.07
CA ASN A 25 -8.97 11.10 -14.11
C ASN A 25 -9.30 10.36 -15.42
N ALA A 26 -8.43 9.44 -15.84
CA ALA A 26 -8.66 8.61 -17.04
C ALA A 26 -9.87 7.69 -16.89
N ALA A 27 -10.14 7.19 -15.69
CA ALA A 27 -11.32 6.38 -15.41
C ALA A 27 -12.62 7.17 -15.43
N ASN A 28 -12.53 8.50 -15.25
CA ASN A 28 -13.67 9.44 -15.19
C ASN A 28 -14.79 8.89 -14.29
N PRO A 29 -14.53 8.70 -12.98
CA PRO A 29 -15.43 7.99 -12.09
C PRO A 29 -16.75 8.75 -11.91
N THR A 30 -17.80 7.97 -11.69
CA THR A 30 -19.14 8.45 -11.35
C THR A 30 -19.69 7.63 -10.19
N GLN A 31 -20.77 8.09 -9.55
CA GLN A 31 -21.41 7.33 -8.48
C GLN A 31 -21.82 5.91 -8.91
N GLN A 32 -22.21 5.71 -10.18
CA GLN A 32 -22.59 4.39 -10.70
C GLN A 32 -21.37 3.56 -11.13
N LYS A 33 -20.25 4.20 -11.38
CA LYS A 33 -18.98 3.56 -11.78
C LYS A 33 -17.82 4.21 -11.02
N PRO A 34 -17.71 4.00 -9.70
CA PRO A 34 -16.65 4.58 -8.90
C PRO A 34 -15.28 3.98 -9.25
N PHE A 35 -14.21 4.75 -8.99
CA PHE A 35 -12.85 4.22 -9.03
C PHE A 35 -12.50 3.59 -7.68
N LYS A 36 -11.97 2.36 -7.66
CA LYS A 36 -11.64 1.64 -6.44
C LYS A 36 -10.13 1.68 -6.19
N LEU A 37 -9.73 2.31 -5.10
CA LEU A 37 -8.35 2.58 -4.74
C LEU A 37 -7.97 1.82 -3.46
N GLY A 38 -6.98 0.95 -3.53
CA GLY A 38 -6.36 0.33 -2.35
C GLY A 38 -5.37 1.29 -1.69
N CYS A 39 -5.42 1.46 -0.38
CA CYS A 39 -4.65 2.45 0.36
C CYS A 39 -3.76 1.83 1.43
N PRO A 40 -2.43 2.08 1.42
CA PRO A 40 -1.52 1.70 2.49
C PRO A 40 -1.45 2.76 3.58
N THR A 41 -0.92 2.37 4.74
CA THR A 41 -0.46 3.28 5.79
C THR A 41 1.07 3.26 5.91
N GLY A 42 1.62 3.93 6.91
CA GLY A 42 3.05 3.99 7.16
C GLY A 42 3.73 5.22 6.57
N SER A 43 5.05 5.30 6.72
CA SER A 43 5.81 6.51 6.38
C SER A 43 6.03 6.69 4.87
N SER A 44 6.15 5.61 4.10
CA SER A 44 6.46 5.69 2.66
C SER A 44 5.37 6.41 1.85
N PRO A 45 4.05 6.18 2.05
CA PRO A 45 3.01 6.83 1.27
C PRO A 45 2.66 8.26 1.71
N LEU A 46 3.22 8.78 2.81
CA LEU A 46 2.86 10.12 3.31
C LEU A 46 3.11 11.23 2.28
N GLY A 47 4.25 11.19 1.59
CA GLY A 47 4.56 12.16 0.54
C GLY A 47 3.60 12.06 -0.65
N LEU A 48 3.24 10.84 -1.04
CA LEU A 48 2.24 10.60 -2.07
C LEU A 48 0.88 11.20 -1.67
N TYR A 49 0.41 10.98 -0.45
CA TYR A 49 -0.85 11.57 0.04
C TYR A 49 -0.79 13.10 0.07
N LYS A 50 0.34 13.66 0.53
CA LYS A 50 0.55 15.12 0.51
C LYS A 50 0.38 15.69 -0.90
N HIS A 51 1.04 15.11 -1.90
CA HIS A 51 0.90 15.56 -3.29
C HIS A 51 -0.51 15.38 -3.85
N LEU A 52 -1.20 14.27 -3.53
CA LEU A 52 -2.60 14.09 -3.93
C LEU A 52 -3.52 15.16 -3.33
N ILE A 53 -3.30 15.54 -2.05
CA ILE A 53 -4.03 16.62 -1.39
C ILE A 53 -3.77 17.97 -2.10
N GLU A 54 -2.52 18.26 -2.44
CA GLU A 54 -2.15 19.48 -3.18
C GLU A 54 -2.80 19.50 -4.57
N MET A 55 -2.81 18.38 -5.28
CA MET A 55 -3.47 18.24 -6.57
C MET A 55 -4.98 18.38 -6.46
N HIS A 56 -5.60 17.82 -5.41
CA HIS A 56 -7.02 18.00 -5.14
C HIS A 56 -7.36 19.46 -4.87
N LYS A 57 -6.63 20.15 -3.99
CA LYS A 57 -6.81 21.58 -3.71
C LYS A 57 -6.63 22.46 -4.93
N ALA A 58 -5.78 22.04 -5.87
CA ALA A 58 -5.58 22.71 -7.16
C ALA A 58 -6.65 22.35 -8.23
N GLY A 59 -7.65 21.54 -7.89
CA GLY A 59 -8.71 21.10 -8.81
C GLY A 59 -8.24 20.12 -9.90
N LYS A 60 -7.08 19.49 -9.71
CA LYS A 60 -6.50 18.56 -10.70
C LYS A 60 -7.04 17.11 -10.56
N VAL A 61 -7.59 16.75 -9.41
CA VAL A 61 -8.20 15.45 -9.13
C VAL A 61 -9.32 15.60 -8.11
N SER A 62 -10.40 14.83 -8.26
CA SER A 62 -11.49 14.69 -7.29
C SER A 62 -11.58 13.25 -6.82
N PHE A 63 -11.88 13.08 -5.54
CA PHE A 63 -12.11 11.77 -4.90
C PHE A 63 -13.59 11.53 -4.58
N GLN A 64 -14.49 12.42 -5.01
CA GLN A 64 -15.93 12.35 -4.70
C GLN A 64 -16.56 11.01 -5.09
N ASP A 65 -16.14 10.44 -6.21
CA ASP A 65 -16.61 9.16 -6.73
C ASP A 65 -15.49 8.08 -6.71
N VAL A 66 -14.60 8.16 -5.72
CA VAL A 66 -13.61 7.15 -5.40
C VAL A 66 -14.09 6.36 -4.19
N ILE A 67 -13.92 5.03 -4.23
CA ILE A 67 -14.08 4.13 -3.07
C ILE A 67 -12.70 3.67 -2.65
N THR A 68 -12.40 3.68 -1.36
CA THR A 68 -11.09 3.23 -0.86
C THR A 68 -11.19 1.97 -0.01
N PHE A 69 -10.17 1.12 -0.09
CA PHE A 69 -9.99 -0.07 0.73
C PHE A 69 -8.58 -0.04 1.32
N ASN A 70 -8.49 0.07 2.66
CA ASN A 70 -7.19 0.00 3.32
C ASN A 70 -6.66 -1.43 3.40
N MET A 71 -5.32 -1.56 3.45
CA MET A 71 -4.66 -2.88 3.44
C MET A 71 -4.85 -3.64 4.75
N ASP A 72 -4.90 -2.94 5.88
CA ASP A 72 -4.80 -3.53 7.20
C ASP A 72 -5.29 -2.60 8.31
N GLU A 73 -5.44 -3.15 9.51
CA GLU A 73 -5.69 -2.44 10.76
C GLU A 73 -5.24 -3.30 11.95
N TYR A 74 -4.78 -2.68 13.00
CA TYR A 74 -4.42 -3.36 14.25
C TYR A 74 -5.66 -3.91 14.97
N VAL A 75 -5.53 -5.10 15.56
CA VAL A 75 -6.57 -5.69 16.42
C VAL A 75 -6.45 -5.14 17.84
N GLY A 76 -7.58 -4.71 18.39
CA GLY A 76 -7.68 -4.26 19.78
C GLY A 76 -7.24 -2.84 20.04
N LEU A 77 -6.88 -2.09 18.98
CA LEU A 77 -6.55 -0.67 19.09
C LEU A 77 -7.81 0.16 18.79
N PRO A 78 -8.25 1.09 19.68
CA PRO A 78 -9.40 1.95 19.41
C PRO A 78 -9.21 2.78 18.13
N GLU A 79 -10.29 3.03 17.39
CA GLU A 79 -10.25 3.83 16.15
C GLU A 79 -9.65 5.23 16.37
N GLU A 80 -9.94 5.83 17.52
CA GLU A 80 -9.47 7.17 17.90
C GLU A 80 -8.02 7.19 18.38
N HIS A 81 -7.40 6.02 18.58
CA HIS A 81 -6.00 5.97 18.97
C HIS A 81 -5.13 6.58 17.87
N PRO A 82 -4.18 7.47 18.19
CA PRO A 82 -3.36 8.16 17.17
C PRO A 82 -2.68 7.21 16.18
N GLU A 83 -2.31 6.01 16.63
CA GLU A 83 -1.59 5.01 15.84
C GLU A 83 -2.53 3.95 15.20
N SER A 84 -3.85 4.08 15.33
CA SER A 84 -4.78 3.29 14.52
C SER A 84 -4.68 3.71 13.06
N TYR A 85 -4.91 2.78 12.15
CA TYR A 85 -4.88 3.13 10.73
C TYR A 85 -6.11 3.94 10.31
N HIS A 86 -7.23 3.85 11.04
CA HIS A 86 -8.33 4.80 10.95
C HIS A 86 -7.84 6.23 11.20
N SER A 87 -7.27 6.50 12.37
CA SER A 87 -6.75 7.84 12.70
C SER A 87 -5.67 8.30 11.74
N PHE A 88 -4.76 7.41 11.35
CA PHE A 88 -3.71 7.71 10.36
C PHE A 88 -4.31 8.22 9.06
N MET A 89 -5.27 7.50 8.49
CA MET A 89 -5.83 7.83 7.18
C MET A 89 -6.66 9.12 7.22
N TRP A 90 -7.47 9.31 8.27
CA TRP A 90 -8.23 10.54 8.41
C TRP A 90 -7.34 11.74 8.65
N THR A 91 -6.31 11.62 9.47
CA THR A 91 -5.38 12.71 9.77
C THR A 91 -4.52 13.10 8.57
N ASN A 92 -4.04 12.12 7.78
CA ASN A 92 -3.04 12.38 6.75
C ASN A 92 -3.61 12.45 5.33
N PHE A 93 -4.87 12.04 5.10
CA PHE A 93 -5.42 12.00 3.75
C PHE A 93 -6.91 12.34 3.66
N PHE A 94 -7.80 11.52 4.23
CA PHE A 94 -9.24 11.60 3.92
C PHE A 94 -9.91 12.91 4.33
N SER A 95 -9.52 13.53 5.46
CA SER A 95 -10.08 14.81 5.89
C SER A 95 -9.65 16.01 5.03
N HIS A 96 -8.71 15.82 4.12
CA HIS A 96 -8.16 16.88 3.27
C HIS A 96 -8.65 16.84 1.81
N ILE A 97 -9.50 15.86 1.48
CA ILE A 97 -10.03 15.65 0.12
C ILE A 97 -11.55 15.52 0.15
N ASP A 98 -12.18 15.48 -1.02
CA ASP A 98 -13.66 15.44 -1.17
C ASP A 98 -14.25 14.02 -1.15
N ILE A 99 -13.54 13.03 -0.58
CA ILE A 99 -14.06 11.67 -0.48
C ILE A 99 -15.28 11.60 0.46
N LYS A 100 -16.30 10.85 0.06
CA LYS A 100 -17.46 10.59 0.92
C LYS A 100 -17.11 9.58 1.99
N LYS A 101 -17.54 9.80 3.24
CA LYS A 101 -17.24 8.90 4.36
C LYS A 101 -17.72 7.46 4.12
N GLU A 102 -18.87 7.29 3.49
CA GLU A 102 -19.44 6.00 3.12
C GLU A 102 -18.65 5.23 2.07
N ASN A 103 -17.74 5.91 1.36
CA ASN A 103 -16.86 5.32 0.37
C ASN A 103 -15.52 4.86 0.96
N VAL A 104 -15.27 5.09 2.24
CA VAL A 104 -14.03 4.71 2.91
C VAL A 104 -14.23 3.39 3.64
N HIS A 105 -13.47 2.37 3.25
CA HIS A 105 -13.47 1.06 3.89
C HIS A 105 -12.11 0.82 4.57
N ILE A 106 -12.15 0.65 5.89
CA ILE A 106 -11.02 0.26 6.72
C ILE A 106 -11.48 -0.90 7.59
N LEU A 107 -10.65 -1.93 7.73
CA LEU A 107 -10.94 -3.10 8.57
C LEU A 107 -11.20 -2.67 10.02
N ASN A 108 -12.20 -3.25 10.66
CA ASN A 108 -12.51 -2.99 12.06
C ASN A 108 -11.78 -3.99 12.96
N GLY A 109 -10.63 -3.61 13.52
CA GLY A 109 -9.85 -4.42 14.45
C GLY A 109 -10.52 -4.66 15.82
N ASN A 110 -11.67 -4.04 16.07
CA ASN A 110 -12.49 -4.19 17.29
C ASN A 110 -13.85 -4.87 17.01
N ALA A 111 -14.02 -5.47 15.83
CA ALA A 111 -15.25 -6.21 15.51
C ALA A 111 -15.45 -7.37 16.49
N PRO A 112 -16.69 -7.65 16.89
CA PRO A 112 -17.00 -8.75 17.82
C PRO A 112 -16.65 -10.12 17.23
N ASP A 113 -16.66 -10.26 15.92
CA ASP A 113 -16.20 -11.44 15.17
C ASP A 113 -15.23 -10.98 14.07
N LEU A 114 -13.94 -11.16 14.32
CA LEU A 114 -12.87 -10.75 13.41
C LEU A 114 -12.81 -11.62 12.14
N ILE A 115 -13.30 -12.85 12.19
CA ILE A 115 -13.36 -13.72 11.00
C ILE A 115 -14.45 -13.21 10.07
N ALA A 116 -15.63 -12.97 10.63
CA ALA A 116 -16.75 -12.40 9.87
C ALA A 116 -16.39 -11.01 9.28
N GLU A 117 -15.64 -10.18 10.02
CA GLU A 117 -15.13 -8.90 9.51
C GLU A 117 -14.26 -9.09 8.28
N CYS A 118 -13.31 -10.01 8.33
CA CYS A 118 -12.44 -10.32 7.18
C CYS A 118 -13.22 -10.83 5.95
N GLU A 119 -14.22 -11.71 6.18
CA GLU A 119 -15.07 -12.25 5.12
C GLU A 119 -15.95 -11.15 4.50
N GLN A 120 -16.52 -10.28 5.30
CA GLN A 120 -17.31 -9.13 4.85
C GLN A 120 -16.47 -8.12 4.07
N TYR A 121 -15.21 -7.91 4.47
CA TYR A 121 -14.29 -7.04 3.76
C TYR A 121 -13.97 -7.55 2.36
N GLU A 122 -13.67 -8.84 2.22
CA GLU A 122 -13.49 -9.48 0.90
C GLU A 122 -14.78 -9.41 0.06
N ALA A 123 -15.94 -9.64 0.67
CA ALA A 123 -17.22 -9.52 -0.01
C ALA A 123 -17.49 -8.09 -0.49
N ALA A 124 -17.13 -7.07 0.30
CA ALA A 124 -17.25 -5.67 -0.08
C ALA A 124 -16.34 -5.31 -1.27
N ILE A 125 -15.09 -5.79 -1.28
CA ILE A 125 -14.18 -5.63 -2.42
C ILE A 125 -14.79 -6.28 -3.68
N GLN A 126 -15.31 -7.49 -3.54
CA GLN A 126 -15.93 -8.21 -4.67
C GLN A 126 -17.20 -7.50 -5.17
N ALA A 127 -18.06 -7.04 -4.27
CA ALA A 127 -19.29 -6.32 -4.60
C ALA A 127 -19.00 -4.98 -5.32
N ALA A 128 -17.89 -4.31 -4.97
CA ALA A 128 -17.40 -3.12 -5.67
C ALA A 128 -16.86 -3.42 -7.08
N GLY A 129 -16.70 -4.70 -7.46
CA GLY A 129 -16.12 -5.13 -8.74
C GLY A 129 -14.59 -5.21 -8.73
N GLY A 130 -14.00 -5.45 -7.56
CA GLY A 130 -12.55 -5.51 -7.33
C GLY A 130 -11.91 -4.13 -7.19
N ILE A 131 -10.59 -4.08 -7.11
CA ILE A 131 -9.79 -2.87 -6.93
C ILE A 131 -9.15 -2.48 -8.27
N ASP A 132 -9.30 -1.21 -8.66
CA ASP A 132 -8.75 -0.72 -9.93
C ASP A 132 -7.24 -0.46 -9.81
N LEU A 133 -6.81 0.16 -8.71
CA LEU A 133 -5.39 0.39 -8.40
C LEU A 133 -5.14 0.13 -6.91
N PHE A 134 -4.27 -0.83 -6.59
CA PHE A 134 -3.85 -1.08 -5.23
C PHE A 134 -2.50 -0.41 -4.98
N MET A 135 -2.48 0.62 -4.14
CA MET A 135 -1.23 1.21 -3.67
C MET A 135 -0.69 0.41 -2.49
N GLY A 136 0.63 0.32 -2.37
CA GLY A 136 1.29 -0.38 -1.27
C GLY A 136 2.70 0.13 -1.00
N GLY A 137 3.26 -0.32 0.11
CA GLY A 137 4.68 -0.24 0.42
C GLY A 137 5.26 -1.64 0.58
N ILE A 138 6.51 -1.72 1.01
CA ILE A 138 7.14 -3.00 1.36
C ILE A 138 7.78 -2.93 2.75
N GLY A 139 7.69 -4.00 3.52
CA GLY A 139 8.47 -4.18 4.74
C GLY A 139 9.96 -4.37 4.45
N PRO A 140 10.86 -4.15 5.43
CA PRO A 140 12.28 -4.42 5.24
C PRO A 140 12.59 -5.90 5.00
N ASP A 141 11.70 -6.79 5.43
CA ASP A 141 11.71 -8.23 5.20
C ASP A 141 10.92 -8.66 3.94
N GLY A 142 10.47 -7.70 3.13
CA GLY A 142 9.77 -7.92 1.87
C GLY A 142 8.31 -8.31 2.01
N HIS A 143 7.68 -8.06 3.15
CA HIS A 143 6.24 -8.26 3.27
C HIS A 143 5.44 -7.16 2.53
N ILE A 144 4.29 -7.54 1.97
CA ILE A 144 3.26 -6.63 1.47
C ILE A 144 2.05 -6.68 2.41
N ALA A 145 1.51 -5.51 2.83
CA ALA A 145 0.59 -5.40 3.95
C ALA A 145 1.19 -6.11 5.18
N PHE A 146 0.42 -6.78 6.04
CA PHE A 146 0.99 -7.64 7.09
C PHE A 146 1.13 -9.11 6.66
N ASN A 147 1.39 -9.36 5.36
CA ASN A 147 1.73 -10.70 4.91
C ASN A 147 3.20 -11.01 5.20
N GLU A 148 3.49 -11.26 6.47
CA GLU A 148 4.81 -11.64 6.96
C GLU A 148 5.44 -12.77 6.14
N PRO A 149 6.78 -12.94 6.14
CA PRO A 149 7.46 -14.05 5.49
C PRO A 149 6.77 -15.39 5.72
N PHE A 150 6.75 -16.23 4.70
CA PHE A 150 6.07 -17.54 4.66
C PHE A 150 4.54 -17.50 4.66
N SER A 151 3.92 -16.33 4.50
CA SER A 151 2.50 -16.23 4.20
C SER A 151 2.21 -16.79 2.80
N SER A 152 1.08 -17.50 2.66
CA SER A 152 0.68 -18.03 1.34
C SER A 152 0.49 -16.89 0.33
N LEU A 153 1.03 -17.07 -0.88
CA LEU A 153 0.86 -16.13 -1.98
C LEU A 153 -0.59 -16.11 -2.53
N LYS A 154 -1.45 -17.04 -2.09
CA LYS A 154 -2.89 -17.07 -2.39
C LYS A 154 -3.74 -16.67 -1.19
N SER A 155 -3.13 -16.14 -0.12
CA SER A 155 -3.87 -15.73 1.07
C SER A 155 -4.90 -14.65 0.77
N ARG A 156 -6.00 -14.68 1.54
CA ARG A 156 -7.06 -13.67 1.53
C ARG A 156 -7.01 -12.85 2.81
N THR A 157 -7.92 -11.90 2.96
CA THR A 157 -8.03 -11.08 4.17
C THR A 157 -8.25 -11.97 5.38
N ARG A 158 -7.46 -11.76 6.43
CA ARG A 158 -7.44 -12.61 7.62
C ARG A 158 -6.80 -11.93 8.82
N ILE A 159 -6.96 -12.56 9.97
CA ILE A 159 -6.22 -12.24 11.19
C ILE A 159 -4.77 -12.73 11.03
N LYS A 160 -3.80 -11.89 11.38
CA LYS A 160 -2.37 -12.22 11.31
C LYS A 160 -1.65 -11.82 12.59
N SER A 161 -0.88 -12.73 13.18
CA SER A 161 0.10 -12.39 14.21
C SER A 161 1.30 -11.70 13.58
N LEU A 162 1.75 -10.61 14.20
CA LEU A 162 2.94 -9.88 13.75
C LEU A 162 4.21 -10.56 14.26
N THR A 163 5.26 -10.56 13.44
CA THR A 163 6.57 -11.04 13.86
C THR A 163 7.21 -10.09 14.88
N THR A 164 8.18 -10.60 15.65
CA THR A 164 8.94 -9.77 16.58
C THR A 164 9.63 -8.61 15.86
N ASP A 165 10.17 -8.84 14.68
CA ASP A 165 10.85 -7.82 13.89
C ASP A 165 9.88 -6.71 13.43
N THR A 166 8.66 -7.07 13.02
CA THR A 166 7.61 -6.10 12.68
C THR A 166 7.18 -5.30 13.92
N ILE A 167 7.01 -5.94 15.07
CA ILE A 167 6.68 -5.26 16.34
C ILE A 167 7.80 -4.27 16.71
N ILE A 168 9.07 -4.68 16.62
CA ILE A 168 10.21 -3.80 16.89
C ILE A 168 10.23 -2.63 15.89
N ALA A 169 10.09 -2.90 14.60
CA ALA A 169 10.06 -1.85 13.58
C ALA A 169 8.92 -0.83 13.80
N ASN A 170 7.76 -1.29 14.24
CA ASN A 170 6.59 -0.45 14.47
C ASN A 170 6.62 0.25 15.84
N SER A 171 7.46 -0.17 16.80
CA SER A 171 7.56 0.46 18.11
C SER A 171 7.90 1.96 18.03
N ARG A 172 8.56 2.39 16.97
CA ARG A 172 8.84 3.81 16.69
C ARG A 172 7.59 4.71 16.66
N PHE A 173 6.42 4.13 16.32
CA PHE A 173 5.14 4.81 16.34
C PHE A 173 4.47 4.76 17.72
N PHE A 174 4.95 3.91 18.63
CA PHE A 174 4.45 3.70 19.98
C PHE A 174 5.50 4.14 21.03
N GLU A 175 6.10 5.32 20.82
CA GLU A 175 7.09 5.91 21.73
C GLU A 175 8.33 5.01 21.98
N GLY A 176 8.63 4.10 21.07
CA GLY A 176 9.71 3.12 21.19
C GLY A 176 9.39 1.92 22.09
N ASP A 177 8.17 1.81 22.62
CA ASP A 177 7.76 0.71 23.50
C ASP A 177 7.13 -0.45 22.71
N VAL A 178 7.87 -1.55 22.58
CA VAL A 178 7.42 -2.78 21.93
C VAL A 178 6.19 -3.42 22.58
N ASN A 179 5.94 -3.13 23.87
CA ASN A 179 4.80 -3.69 24.59
C ASN A 179 3.49 -2.97 24.26
N LYS A 180 3.56 -1.73 23.77
CA LYS A 180 2.41 -0.94 23.32
C LYS A 180 1.97 -1.31 21.91
N VAL A 181 2.84 -1.93 21.10
CA VAL A 181 2.51 -2.34 19.73
C VAL A 181 1.53 -3.53 19.78
N PRO A 182 0.38 -3.46 19.09
CA PRO A 182 -0.50 -4.60 18.97
C PRO A 182 0.21 -5.79 18.33
N LYS A 183 -0.07 -6.99 18.81
CA LYS A 183 0.59 -8.23 18.34
C LYS A 183 -0.15 -8.91 17.20
N THR A 184 -1.34 -8.40 16.87
CA THR A 184 -2.25 -8.99 15.89
C THR A 184 -2.84 -7.88 15.04
N ALA A 185 -3.02 -8.15 13.76
CA ALA A 185 -3.67 -7.26 12.81
C ALA A 185 -4.65 -8.02 11.93
N LEU A 186 -5.63 -7.32 11.36
CA LEU A 186 -6.38 -7.74 10.20
C LEU A 186 -5.64 -7.23 8.96
N THR A 187 -5.46 -8.07 7.96
CA THR A 187 -4.71 -7.69 6.76
C THR A 187 -5.30 -8.36 5.52
N VAL A 188 -5.34 -7.61 4.42
CA VAL A 188 -5.60 -8.20 3.11
C VAL A 188 -4.53 -9.24 2.79
N GLY A 189 -4.92 -10.31 2.09
CA GLY A 189 -3.98 -11.33 1.66
C GLY A 189 -3.17 -10.91 0.44
N VAL A 190 -2.08 -11.64 0.18
CA VAL A 190 -1.31 -11.47 -1.07
C VAL A 190 -2.22 -11.70 -2.28
N GLY A 191 -3.07 -12.74 -2.25
CA GLY A 191 -4.03 -13.02 -3.31
C GLY A 191 -5.03 -11.88 -3.51
N THR A 192 -5.47 -11.21 -2.43
CA THR A 192 -6.37 -10.05 -2.53
C THR A 192 -5.70 -8.88 -3.26
N VAL A 193 -4.42 -8.61 -2.99
CA VAL A 193 -3.65 -7.60 -3.71
C VAL A 193 -3.43 -8.00 -5.16
N MET A 194 -3.11 -9.28 -5.40
CA MET A 194 -2.89 -9.83 -6.76
C MET A 194 -4.13 -9.81 -7.66
N ASP A 195 -5.33 -9.74 -7.08
CA ASP A 195 -6.58 -9.64 -7.84
C ASP A 195 -6.88 -8.21 -8.31
N ALA A 196 -6.15 -7.20 -7.84
CA ALA A 196 -6.29 -5.83 -8.32
C ALA A 196 -5.96 -5.73 -9.81
N LYS A 197 -6.57 -4.78 -10.53
CA LYS A 197 -6.26 -4.58 -11.96
C LYS A 197 -4.85 -4.05 -12.16
N GLU A 198 -4.38 -3.26 -11.20
CA GLU A 198 -3.05 -2.65 -11.20
C GLU A 198 -2.53 -2.51 -9.77
N VAL A 199 -1.22 -2.65 -9.58
CA VAL A 199 -0.56 -2.50 -8.27
C VAL A 199 0.57 -1.48 -8.38
N LEU A 200 0.60 -0.50 -7.49
CA LEU A 200 1.63 0.53 -7.36
C LEU A 200 2.31 0.42 -6.00
N ILE A 201 3.59 0.10 -5.98
CA ILE A 201 4.38 0.00 -4.74
C ILE A 201 5.35 1.17 -4.65
N VAL A 202 5.30 1.88 -3.51
CA VAL A 202 6.23 2.97 -3.19
C VAL A 202 7.33 2.46 -2.26
N VAL A 203 8.59 2.69 -2.62
CA VAL A 203 9.75 2.16 -1.87
C VAL A 203 10.79 3.24 -1.69
N ASN A 204 11.14 3.56 -0.45
CA ASN A 204 12.13 4.59 -0.17
C ASN A 204 13.13 4.18 0.91
N GLY A 205 14.37 4.61 0.70
CA GLY A 205 15.45 4.49 1.65
C GLY A 205 16.21 3.17 1.59
N HIS A 206 17.47 3.23 1.98
CA HIS A 206 18.42 2.11 1.97
C HIS A 206 17.93 0.88 2.76
N ASN A 207 17.20 1.06 3.85
CA ASN A 207 16.66 -0.04 4.65
C ASN A 207 15.65 -0.92 3.90
N LYS A 208 15.23 -0.52 2.69
CA LYS A 208 14.36 -1.30 1.80
C LYS A 208 15.11 -1.94 0.63
N ALA A 209 16.39 -1.66 0.47
CA ALA A 209 17.17 -2.07 -0.70
C ALA A 209 17.17 -3.59 -0.90
N ARG A 210 17.36 -4.37 0.18
CA ARG A 210 17.31 -5.83 0.12
C ARG A 210 15.94 -6.35 -0.27
N ALA A 211 14.89 -5.81 0.31
CA ALA A 211 13.51 -6.20 -0.02
C ALA A 211 13.17 -5.86 -1.48
N LEU A 212 13.61 -4.69 -1.97
CA LEU A 212 13.43 -4.29 -3.36
C LEU A 212 14.20 -5.22 -4.31
N GLN A 213 15.42 -5.61 -3.96
CA GLN A 213 16.21 -6.55 -4.76
C GLN A 213 15.48 -7.89 -4.90
N HIS A 214 14.93 -8.44 -3.80
CA HIS A 214 14.15 -9.68 -3.85
C HIS A 214 12.82 -9.51 -4.62
N ALA A 215 12.18 -8.35 -4.55
CA ALA A 215 10.96 -8.05 -5.30
C ALA A 215 11.19 -8.08 -6.82
N ILE A 216 12.36 -7.62 -7.29
CA ILE A 216 12.65 -7.44 -8.72
C ILE A 216 13.47 -8.60 -9.28
N GLU A 217 14.54 -9.00 -8.60
CA GLU A 217 15.55 -9.95 -9.09
C GLU A 217 15.46 -11.34 -8.45
N GLY A 218 14.78 -11.45 -7.30
CA GLY A 218 14.63 -12.72 -6.58
C GLY A 218 13.67 -13.68 -7.28
N CYS A 219 13.65 -14.92 -6.83
CA CYS A 219 12.63 -15.88 -7.23
C CYS A 219 11.29 -15.51 -6.58
N VAL A 220 10.18 -15.85 -7.23
CA VAL A 220 8.86 -15.79 -6.59
C VAL A 220 8.83 -16.78 -5.42
N SER A 221 8.71 -16.25 -4.21
CA SER A 221 8.80 -17.04 -2.98
C SER A 221 7.89 -16.43 -1.90
N GLN A 222 7.28 -17.30 -1.10
CA GLN A 222 6.54 -16.87 0.09
C GLN A 222 7.45 -16.31 1.20
N GLU A 223 8.75 -16.53 1.15
CA GLU A 223 9.73 -15.91 2.03
C GLU A 223 9.78 -14.39 1.85
N TRP A 224 9.58 -13.95 0.60
CA TRP A 224 9.49 -12.54 0.20
C TRP A 224 8.14 -12.33 -0.48
N THR A 225 7.09 -12.09 0.30
CA THR A 225 5.72 -12.07 -0.25
C THR A 225 5.52 -11.02 -1.32
N ILE A 226 6.26 -9.92 -1.29
CA ILE A 226 6.31 -8.91 -2.35
C ILE A 226 6.71 -9.49 -3.72
N SER A 227 7.51 -10.56 -3.75
CA SER A 227 7.96 -11.20 -4.99
C SER A 227 6.82 -11.77 -5.84
N ALA A 228 5.64 -12.02 -5.24
CA ALA A 228 4.44 -12.43 -5.96
C ALA A 228 4.07 -11.43 -7.07
N LEU A 229 4.39 -10.15 -6.91
CA LEU A 229 4.10 -9.10 -7.88
C LEU A 229 4.85 -9.28 -9.21
N GLN A 230 5.88 -10.11 -9.28
CA GLN A 230 6.51 -10.50 -10.54
C GLN A 230 5.53 -11.25 -11.48
N MET A 231 4.51 -11.90 -10.91
CA MET A 231 3.47 -12.61 -11.68
C MET A 231 2.27 -11.71 -12.01
N HIS A 232 2.19 -10.52 -11.44
CA HIS A 232 1.08 -9.60 -11.70
C HIS A 232 1.29 -8.88 -13.05
N PRO A 233 0.28 -8.85 -13.96
CA PRO A 233 0.45 -8.27 -15.30
C PRO A 233 0.75 -6.77 -15.29
N HIS A 234 0.25 -6.03 -14.31
CA HIS A 234 0.33 -4.57 -14.25
C HIS A 234 0.88 -4.08 -12.90
N THR A 235 2.10 -4.50 -12.56
CA THR A 235 2.82 -4.01 -11.38
C THR A 235 3.74 -2.85 -11.75
N ILE A 236 3.70 -1.80 -10.93
CA ILE A 236 4.64 -0.69 -10.95
C ILE A 236 5.28 -0.58 -9.58
N ILE A 237 6.60 -0.51 -9.54
CA ILE A 237 7.36 -0.13 -8.36
C ILE A 237 7.98 1.23 -8.64
N VAL A 238 7.70 2.21 -7.80
CA VAL A 238 8.40 3.50 -7.83
C VAL A 238 9.26 3.61 -6.57
N CYS A 239 10.54 3.87 -6.76
CA CYS A 239 11.51 3.91 -5.66
C CYS A 239 12.44 5.11 -5.77
N ASP A 240 13.08 5.47 -4.64
CA ASP A 240 14.19 6.41 -4.65
C ASP A 240 15.53 5.70 -4.94
N GLU A 241 16.56 6.48 -5.26
CA GLU A 241 17.91 5.93 -5.54
C GLU A 241 18.43 5.10 -4.36
N ALA A 242 18.23 5.54 -3.12
CA ALA A 242 18.73 4.85 -1.93
C ALA A 242 18.14 3.44 -1.76
N ALA A 243 16.92 3.21 -2.23
CA ALA A 243 16.30 1.89 -2.21
C ALA A 243 16.91 0.93 -3.24
N THR A 244 17.69 1.42 -4.21
CA THR A 244 18.27 0.59 -5.28
C THR A 244 19.65 0.01 -4.95
N ASP A 245 20.22 0.32 -3.80
CA ASP A 245 21.62 0.01 -3.43
C ASP A 245 22.00 -1.48 -3.55
N GLU A 246 21.05 -2.40 -3.44
CA GLU A 246 21.30 -3.84 -3.60
C GLU A 246 20.89 -4.40 -4.97
N LEU A 247 20.39 -3.58 -5.88
CA LEU A 247 20.14 -4.02 -7.26
C LEU A 247 21.44 -4.25 -8.01
N LYS A 248 21.47 -5.28 -8.86
CA LYS A 248 22.57 -5.45 -9.80
C LYS A 248 22.64 -4.25 -10.73
N HIS A 249 23.86 -3.80 -11.02
CA HIS A 249 24.10 -2.67 -11.90
C HIS A 249 23.39 -2.79 -13.27
N GLY A 250 23.32 -3.99 -13.82
CA GLY A 250 22.61 -4.24 -15.09
C GLY A 250 21.10 -4.01 -14.97
N THR A 251 20.48 -4.43 -13.86
CA THR A 251 19.05 -4.23 -13.59
C THR A 251 18.74 -2.75 -13.41
N TYR A 252 19.53 -2.06 -12.60
CA TYR A 252 19.41 -0.62 -12.40
C TYR A 252 19.47 0.13 -13.74
N LYS A 253 20.52 -0.10 -14.54
CA LYS A 253 20.67 0.55 -15.86
C LYS A 253 19.52 0.24 -16.81
N TYR A 254 19.06 -0.99 -16.83
CA TYR A 254 17.93 -1.40 -17.67
C TYR A 254 16.69 -0.56 -17.38
N PHE A 255 16.28 -0.45 -16.11
CA PHE A 255 15.09 0.32 -15.76
C PHE A 255 15.29 1.84 -15.93
N LYS A 256 16.46 2.38 -15.59
CA LYS A 256 16.77 3.80 -15.86
C LYS A 256 16.70 4.13 -17.36
N ASP A 257 17.03 3.20 -18.24
CA ASP A 257 16.99 3.43 -19.68
C ASP A 257 15.56 3.34 -20.24
N ILE A 258 14.84 2.25 -19.94
CA ILE A 258 13.49 2.03 -20.52
C ILE A 258 12.43 2.96 -19.97
N GLU A 259 12.58 3.45 -18.73
CA GLU A 259 11.56 4.26 -18.05
C GLU A 259 11.84 5.78 -18.09
N LYS A 260 12.99 6.21 -18.63
CA LYS A 260 13.42 7.62 -18.60
C LYS A 260 12.46 8.64 -19.23
N ASN A 261 11.51 8.19 -20.07
CA ASN A 261 10.53 9.02 -20.75
C ASN A 261 9.09 8.59 -20.44
N ASN A 262 8.87 7.72 -19.46
CA ASN A 262 7.56 7.13 -19.15
C ASN A 262 7.02 7.65 -17.82
N LEU A 263 6.00 8.51 -17.87
CA LEU A 263 5.06 8.72 -16.77
C LEU A 263 4.04 7.59 -16.73
#